data_81c065f45c7f5c288270a4b0b451d513
#
_entry.id   81c065f45c7f5c288270a4b0b451d513
#
_cell.length_a   1.000
_cell.length_b   1.000
_cell.length_c   1.000
_cell.angle_alpha   90.00
_cell.angle_beta   90.00
_cell.angle_gamma   90.00
#
_symmetry.space_group_name_H-M   'P 1'
#
loop_
_entity.id
_entity.type
_entity.pdbx_description
1 polymer ?
#
loop_
_entity_poly.entity_id
_entity_poly.type
_entity_poly.pdbx_seq_one_letter_code
_entity_poly.pdbx_strand_id
1 'polypeptide(L)'
;PETNTTALDALIRILSNNNSTLNDAALYFIGSNSDINTGYGWDTNTSIIDLQNGSMHPINFIVGDLTDFHADNNNFTDVYEYYKLAWTANAIVLSNDGNLTFHTNYQPWEGETYLNATQQNLLMQNVDTFQFMAIGSIVKIQVCVATDLVEEYSLCKEKTIY
;
A
#
# COMPACT_ATOMS: atom_id res chain seq x y z
N PRO A 1 -14.09 -4.31 -20.88
CA PRO A 1 -15.13 -4.21 -19.86
C PRO A 1 -14.94 -2.90 -19.11
N GLU A 2 -15.99 -2.10 -19.07
CA GLU A 2 -15.98 -0.82 -18.36
C GLU A 2 -15.99 -1.08 -16.84
N THR A 3 -15.23 -0.29 -16.09
CA THR A 3 -15.21 -0.37 -14.63
C THR A 3 -16.48 0.29 -14.09
N ASN A 4 -17.26 -0.44 -13.33
CA ASN A 4 -18.42 0.14 -12.65
C ASN A 4 -17.94 0.84 -11.37
N THR A 5 -17.81 2.16 -11.41
CA THR A 5 -17.28 2.99 -10.31
C THR A 5 -18.12 2.90 -9.05
N THR A 6 -19.46 2.81 -9.16
CA THR A 6 -20.36 2.65 -8.01
C THR A 6 -20.14 1.31 -7.29
N ALA A 7 -19.98 0.21 -8.03
CA ALA A 7 -19.71 -1.09 -7.45
C ALA A 7 -18.32 -1.13 -6.81
N LEU A 8 -17.35 -0.45 -7.42
CA LEU A 8 -15.99 -0.35 -6.89
C LEU A 8 -15.95 0.47 -5.60
N ASP A 9 -16.64 1.63 -5.54
CA ASP A 9 -16.77 2.42 -4.30
C ASP A 9 -17.41 1.61 -3.17
N ALA A 10 -18.49 0.88 -3.47
CA ALA A 10 -19.12 0.02 -2.49
C ALA A 10 -18.17 -1.07 -1.97
N LEU A 11 -17.37 -1.67 -2.84
CA LEU A 11 -16.37 -2.67 -2.45
C LEU A 11 -15.28 -2.09 -1.55
N ILE A 12 -14.73 -0.91 -1.91
CA ILE A 12 -13.73 -0.21 -1.10
C ILE A 12 -14.28 0.09 0.29
N ARG A 13 -15.52 0.60 0.39
CA ARG A 13 -16.18 0.86 1.68
C ARG A 13 -16.32 -0.40 2.53
N ILE A 14 -16.68 -1.52 1.95
CA ILE A 14 -16.78 -2.79 2.65
C ILE A 14 -15.40 -3.23 3.17
N LEU A 15 -14.39 -3.23 2.31
CA LEU A 15 -13.04 -3.70 2.65
C LEU A 15 -12.33 -2.79 3.65
N SER A 16 -12.60 -1.49 3.61
CA SER A 16 -12.02 -0.50 4.54
C SER A 16 -12.82 -0.34 5.84
N ASN A 17 -13.92 -1.06 6.02
CA ASN A 17 -14.87 -0.85 7.12
C ASN A 17 -15.41 0.60 7.16
N ASN A 18 -15.75 1.14 6.00
CA ASN A 18 -16.19 2.51 5.74
C ASN A 18 -15.18 3.62 6.08
N ASN A 19 -13.90 3.29 6.19
CA ASN A 19 -12.85 4.30 6.42
C ASN A 19 -12.28 4.89 5.12
N SER A 20 -12.52 4.25 3.97
CA SER A 20 -12.09 4.76 2.66
C SER A 20 -13.19 4.60 1.61
N THR A 21 -13.09 5.42 0.60
CA THR A 21 -14.00 5.51 -0.55
C THR A 21 -13.20 5.46 -1.84
N LEU A 22 -13.85 5.48 -2.98
CA LEU A 22 -13.16 5.60 -4.27
C LEU A 22 -12.43 6.96 -4.43
N ASN A 23 -12.86 8.01 -3.73
CA ASN A 23 -12.16 9.31 -3.73
C ASN A 23 -10.81 9.28 -2.99
N ASP A 24 -10.58 8.27 -2.18
CA ASP A 24 -9.29 8.08 -1.51
C ASP A 24 -8.33 7.21 -2.33
N ALA A 25 -8.70 6.87 -3.57
CA ALA A 25 -7.91 6.00 -4.43
C ALA A 25 -7.00 6.77 -5.38
N ALA A 26 -5.96 6.09 -5.86
CA ALA A 26 -5.05 6.58 -6.89
C ALA A 26 -4.87 5.57 -8.01
N LEU A 27 -4.65 6.05 -9.24
CA LEU A 27 -4.29 5.24 -10.39
C LEU A 27 -2.78 5.16 -10.54
N TYR A 28 -2.34 3.99 -10.97
CA TYR A 28 -0.96 3.69 -11.39
C TYR A 28 -1.00 3.20 -12.81
N PHE A 29 -0.45 3.95 -13.74
CA PHE A 29 -0.37 3.54 -15.12
C PHE A 29 0.75 2.54 -15.34
N ILE A 30 0.43 1.40 -15.97
CA ILE A 30 1.40 0.35 -16.30
C ILE A 30 2.06 0.71 -17.62
N GLY A 31 3.41 0.60 -17.66
CA GLY A 31 4.20 0.98 -18.84
C GLY A 31 4.52 2.46 -18.92
N SER A 32 4.13 3.24 -17.89
CA SER A 32 4.64 4.59 -17.72
C SER A 32 6.12 4.59 -17.38
N ASN A 33 6.79 5.73 -17.55
CA ASN A 33 8.18 5.92 -17.12
C ASN A 33 8.35 6.05 -15.60
N SER A 34 7.28 5.90 -14.82
CA SER A 34 7.34 5.91 -13.37
C SER A 34 8.11 4.68 -12.89
N ASP A 35 9.24 4.93 -12.24
CA ASP A 35 10.03 3.87 -11.63
C ASP A 35 9.21 3.28 -10.47
N ILE A 36 8.94 1.99 -10.55
CA ILE A 36 8.21 1.24 -9.53
C ILE A 36 8.92 1.26 -8.17
N ASN A 37 10.24 1.42 -8.15
CA ASN A 37 11.03 1.48 -6.92
C ASN A 37 10.93 2.86 -6.24
N THR A 38 10.65 3.90 -6.99
CA THR A 38 10.43 5.27 -6.48
C THR A 38 8.98 5.68 -6.59
N GLY A 39 8.23 5.06 -7.50
CA GLY A 39 6.87 5.44 -7.86
C GLY A 39 5.76 4.97 -6.91
N TYR A 40 6.04 4.06 -5.99
CA TYR A 40 5.03 3.60 -5.02
C TYR A 40 5.00 4.39 -3.71
N GLY A 41 5.53 5.62 -3.72
CA GLY A 41 5.27 6.59 -2.68
C GLY A 41 5.99 6.39 -1.37
N TRP A 42 7.07 5.66 -1.37
CA TRP A 42 7.80 5.41 -0.14
C TRP A 42 9.19 6.06 -0.10
N ASP A 43 9.45 7.01 -0.97
CA ASP A 43 10.61 7.88 -0.82
C ASP A 43 10.24 9.09 0.05
N THR A 44 10.72 9.10 1.28
CA THR A 44 10.53 10.20 2.24
C THR A 44 11.15 11.52 1.76
N ASN A 45 11.95 11.50 0.71
CA ASN A 45 12.57 12.69 0.12
C ASN A 45 11.78 13.25 -1.07
N THR A 46 10.82 12.50 -1.62
CA THR A 46 10.01 12.94 -2.74
C THR A 46 8.79 13.71 -2.22
N SER A 47 8.53 14.88 -2.78
CA SER A 47 7.35 15.66 -2.41
C SER A 47 6.07 14.96 -2.86
N ILE A 48 4.96 15.17 -2.13
CA ILE A 48 3.64 14.62 -2.50
C ILE A 48 3.25 15.04 -3.91
N ILE A 49 3.49 16.29 -4.28
CA ILE A 49 3.19 16.82 -5.61
C ILE A 49 3.96 16.07 -6.69
N ASP A 50 5.23 15.76 -6.46
CA ASP A 50 6.03 15.02 -7.42
C ASP A 50 5.56 13.56 -7.54
N LEU A 51 5.13 12.94 -6.45
CA LEU A 51 4.52 11.62 -6.46
C LEU A 51 3.20 11.60 -7.24
N GLN A 52 2.32 12.57 -7.01
CA GLN A 52 1.05 12.70 -7.71
C GLN A 52 1.23 12.98 -9.20
N ASN A 53 2.22 13.76 -9.57
CA ASN A 53 2.53 14.06 -10.97
C ASN A 53 3.24 12.91 -11.68
N GLY A 54 4.08 12.16 -10.97
CA GLY A 54 4.97 11.17 -11.58
C GLY A 54 4.40 9.76 -11.65
N SER A 55 3.73 9.29 -10.60
CA SER A 55 3.45 7.86 -10.48
C SER A 55 2.15 7.50 -9.80
N MET A 56 1.66 8.33 -8.89
CA MET A 56 0.42 8.10 -8.13
C MET A 56 -0.57 9.19 -8.44
N HIS A 57 -1.60 8.87 -9.18
CA HIS A 57 -2.57 9.85 -9.66
C HIS A 57 -3.87 9.75 -8.84
N PRO A 58 -4.08 10.59 -7.81
CA PRO A 58 -5.33 10.63 -7.07
C PRO A 58 -6.51 10.88 -7.99
N ILE A 59 -7.62 10.23 -7.71
CA ILE A 59 -8.83 10.30 -8.52
C ILE A 59 -10.03 10.80 -7.73
N ASN A 60 -10.95 11.45 -8.45
CA ASN A 60 -12.26 11.78 -7.97
C ASN A 60 -13.33 10.89 -8.63
N PHE A 61 -14.30 10.50 -7.83
CA PHE A 61 -15.48 9.79 -8.24
C PHE A 61 -16.68 10.74 -8.25
N ILE A 62 -17.35 10.84 -9.40
CA ILE A 62 -18.57 11.63 -9.54
C ILE A 62 -19.77 10.69 -9.49
N VAL A 63 -20.67 10.90 -8.54
CA VAL A 63 -21.89 10.10 -8.40
C VAL A 63 -22.74 10.23 -9.66
N GLY A 64 -23.05 9.11 -10.28
CA GLY A 64 -23.79 9.03 -11.54
C GLY A 64 -22.95 8.89 -12.79
N ASP A 65 -21.65 9.10 -12.70
CA ASP A 65 -20.68 8.75 -13.72
C ASP A 65 -20.16 7.33 -13.44
N LEU A 66 -20.65 6.35 -14.18
CA LEU A 66 -20.44 4.94 -13.86
C LEU A 66 -19.14 4.36 -14.44
N THR A 67 -18.46 5.10 -15.30
CA THR A 67 -17.37 4.55 -16.12
C THR A 67 -16.08 5.32 -16.08
N ASP A 68 -16.11 6.58 -15.65
CA ASP A 68 -14.98 7.49 -15.79
C ASP A 68 -14.29 7.77 -14.44
N PHE A 69 -12.96 7.86 -14.47
CA PHE A 69 -12.14 8.38 -13.39
C PHE A 69 -11.70 9.80 -13.73
N HIS A 70 -11.85 10.69 -12.78
CA HIS A 70 -11.41 12.08 -12.90
C HIS A 70 -10.17 12.31 -12.05
N ALA A 71 -9.21 13.07 -12.55
CA ALA A 71 -8.06 13.47 -11.74
C ALA A 71 -8.50 14.43 -10.63
N ASP A 72 -7.99 14.27 -9.42
CA ASP A 72 -8.40 15.08 -8.28
C ASP A 72 -7.98 16.55 -8.43
N ASN A 73 -6.73 16.82 -8.69
CA ASN A 73 -6.21 18.19 -8.64
C ASN A 73 -5.82 18.78 -9.99
N ASN A 74 -5.61 17.98 -11.01
CA ASN A 74 -5.20 18.38 -12.34
C ASN A 74 -5.59 17.34 -13.36
N ASN A 75 -5.40 17.66 -14.64
CA ASN A 75 -5.49 16.64 -15.67
C ASN A 75 -4.36 15.61 -15.51
N PHE A 76 -4.63 14.36 -15.81
CA PHE A 76 -3.57 13.37 -15.97
C PHE A 76 -2.53 13.88 -16.98
N THR A 77 -1.25 13.85 -16.60
CA THR A 77 -0.16 14.32 -17.46
C THR A 77 -0.02 13.41 -18.66
N ASP A 78 -0.10 12.09 -18.42
CA ASP A 78 -0.05 11.04 -19.43
C ASP A 78 -1.04 9.95 -19.07
N VAL A 79 -1.76 9.44 -20.06
CA VAL A 79 -2.72 8.34 -19.88
C VAL A 79 -2.24 7.14 -20.66
N TYR A 80 -2.12 6.01 -19.98
CA TYR A 80 -1.72 4.73 -20.56
C TYR A 80 -2.90 3.76 -20.59
N GLU A 81 -2.89 2.83 -21.52
CA GLU A 81 -3.99 1.88 -21.75
C GLU A 81 -4.27 0.99 -20.54
N TYR A 82 -3.24 0.66 -19.79
CA TYR A 82 -3.36 -0.23 -18.62
C TYR A 82 -3.03 0.51 -17.34
N TYR A 83 -3.85 0.27 -16.32
CA TYR A 83 -3.67 0.86 -14.99
C TYR A 83 -3.96 -0.15 -13.88
N LYS A 84 -3.45 0.13 -12.71
CA LYS A 84 -3.89 -0.47 -11.44
C LYS A 84 -4.48 0.62 -10.59
N LEU A 85 -5.47 0.26 -9.77
CA LEU A 85 -6.07 1.14 -8.78
C LEU A 85 -5.62 0.70 -7.39
N ALA A 86 -5.12 1.63 -6.60
CA ALA A 86 -4.85 1.45 -5.19
C ALA A 86 -5.74 2.37 -4.37
N TRP A 87 -6.35 1.85 -3.32
CA TRP A 87 -7.15 2.62 -2.37
C TRP A 87 -6.54 2.62 -0.96
N THR A 88 -5.51 1.84 -0.75
CA THR A 88 -4.73 1.78 0.50
C THR A 88 -3.32 1.33 0.23
N ALA A 89 -2.39 1.79 1.04
CA ALA A 89 -1.11 1.13 1.25
C ALA A 89 -1.17 0.20 2.46
N ASN A 90 -0.20 -0.68 2.55
CA ASN A 90 -0.05 -1.63 3.63
C ASN A 90 1.39 -1.62 4.13
N ALA A 91 1.58 -1.73 5.44
CA ALA A 91 2.89 -1.85 6.04
C ALA A 91 2.94 -2.97 7.09
N ILE A 92 4.08 -3.63 7.18
CA ILE A 92 4.39 -4.53 8.29
C ILE A 92 5.47 -3.83 9.10
N VAL A 93 5.20 -3.62 10.38
CA VAL A 93 6.04 -2.85 11.29
C VAL A 93 6.46 -3.73 12.44
N LEU A 94 7.78 -3.83 12.67
CA LEU A 94 8.35 -4.42 13.86
C LEU A 94 8.70 -3.30 14.84
N SER A 95 8.05 -3.30 16.00
CA SER A 95 8.33 -2.35 17.07
C SER A 95 9.53 -2.79 17.90
N ASN A 96 10.12 -1.85 18.66
CA ASN A 96 11.21 -2.15 19.59
C ASN A 96 10.83 -3.14 20.69
N ASP A 97 9.52 -3.26 20.99
CA ASP A 97 8.98 -4.20 21.98
C ASP A 97 8.77 -5.62 21.40
N GLY A 98 9.21 -5.88 20.18
CA GLY A 98 9.07 -7.18 19.52
C GLY A 98 7.67 -7.47 19.02
N ASN A 99 6.79 -6.47 18.88
CA ASN A 99 5.48 -6.64 18.28
C ASN A 99 5.56 -6.43 16.77
N LEU A 100 5.17 -7.43 16.00
CA LEU A 100 5.00 -7.35 14.56
C LEU A 100 3.54 -7.00 14.27
N THR A 101 3.28 -5.86 13.64
CA THR A 101 1.95 -5.34 13.38
C THR A 101 1.73 -5.11 11.88
N PHE A 102 0.50 -5.33 11.43
CA PHE A 102 0.04 -5.01 10.08
C PHE A 102 -0.78 -3.74 10.12
N HIS A 103 -0.35 -2.74 9.36
CA HIS A 103 -0.99 -1.45 9.22
C HIS A 103 -1.62 -1.36 7.84
N THR A 104 -2.87 -0.95 7.78
CA THR A 104 -3.60 -0.78 6.52
C THR A 104 -4.56 0.41 6.59
N ASN A 105 -5.10 0.77 5.46
CA ASN A 105 -6.05 1.85 5.31
C ASN A 105 -5.42 3.22 5.61
N TYR A 106 -4.40 3.55 4.81
CA TYR A 106 -3.76 4.86 4.71
C TYR A 106 -3.32 5.11 3.27
N GLN A 107 -3.21 6.37 2.87
CA GLN A 107 -3.00 6.82 1.50
C GLN A 107 -1.70 7.64 1.37
N PRO A 108 -0.59 7.03 0.95
CA PRO A 108 0.68 7.75 0.76
C PRO A 108 0.60 8.88 -0.26
N TRP A 109 -0.25 8.76 -1.28
CA TRP A 109 -0.48 9.82 -2.26
C TRP A 109 -1.17 11.06 -1.69
N GLU A 110 -1.78 10.96 -0.50
CA GLU A 110 -2.31 12.07 0.29
C GLU A 110 -1.33 12.54 1.39
N GLY A 111 -0.10 12.02 1.40
CA GLY A 111 0.91 12.35 2.40
C GLY A 111 0.80 11.56 3.69
N GLU A 112 -0.03 10.55 3.74
CA GLU A 112 -0.16 9.70 4.90
C GLU A 112 0.97 8.67 4.99
N THR A 113 1.30 8.29 6.20
CA THR A 113 2.26 7.23 6.50
C THR A 113 1.55 6.07 7.21
N TYR A 114 2.26 4.97 7.44
CA TYR A 114 1.72 3.86 8.23
C TYR A 114 1.28 4.26 9.65
N LEU A 115 1.77 5.40 10.17
CA LEU A 115 1.35 5.94 11.47
C LEU A 115 -0.07 6.51 11.44
N ASN A 116 -0.57 6.90 10.26
CA ASN A 116 -1.92 7.38 10.02
C ASN A 116 -2.90 6.23 9.77
N ALA A 117 -2.41 4.97 9.63
CA ALA A 117 -3.24 3.81 9.34
C ALA A 117 -4.41 3.68 10.34
N THR A 118 -5.62 3.65 9.81
CA THR A 118 -6.84 3.53 10.65
C THR A 118 -7.07 2.12 11.16
N GLN A 119 -6.39 1.12 10.58
CA GLN A 119 -6.43 -0.27 11.00
C GLN A 119 -5.02 -0.76 11.30
N GLN A 120 -4.81 -1.22 12.53
CA GLN A 120 -3.55 -1.79 12.99
C GLN A 120 -3.86 -3.13 13.68
N ASN A 121 -3.28 -4.20 13.19
CA ASN A 121 -3.52 -5.54 13.67
C ASN A 121 -2.21 -6.17 14.14
N LEU A 122 -2.19 -6.66 15.37
CA LEU A 122 -1.06 -7.43 15.88
C LEU A 122 -0.99 -8.78 15.17
N LEU A 123 0.13 -9.05 14.51
CA LEU A 123 0.40 -10.31 13.82
C LEU A 123 1.11 -11.31 14.73
N MET A 124 2.15 -10.85 15.44
CA MET A 124 3.01 -11.70 16.26
C MET A 124 3.67 -10.89 17.37
N GLN A 125 3.96 -11.54 18.49
CA GLN A 125 4.74 -10.97 19.61
C GLN A 125 6.07 -11.69 19.75
N ASN A 126 7.00 -11.10 20.50
CA ASN A 126 8.35 -11.60 20.76
C ASN A 126 9.17 -11.79 19.47
N VAL A 127 8.88 -11.01 18.44
CA VAL A 127 9.65 -11.02 17.19
C VAL A 127 10.96 -10.27 17.43
N ASP A 128 12.06 -10.96 17.21
CA ASP A 128 13.42 -10.40 17.28
C ASP A 128 13.84 -9.80 15.93
N THR A 129 13.52 -10.51 14.85
CA THR A 129 13.89 -10.10 13.50
C THR A 129 12.78 -10.35 12.51
N PHE A 130 12.48 -9.35 11.69
CA PHE A 130 11.64 -9.48 10.51
C PHE A 130 12.37 -8.90 9.30
N GLN A 131 12.59 -9.73 8.30
CA GLN A 131 13.25 -9.33 7.07
C GLN A 131 12.47 -9.84 5.86
N PHE A 132 12.45 -9.03 4.80
CA PHE A 132 11.98 -9.49 3.50
C PHE A 132 12.93 -9.00 2.40
N MET A 133 13.01 -9.77 1.33
CA MET A 133 13.80 -9.47 0.16
C MET A 133 13.02 -9.85 -1.09
N ALA A 134 12.90 -8.91 -2.03
CA ALA A 134 12.33 -9.16 -3.34
C ALA A 134 13.44 -9.28 -4.39
N ILE A 135 13.40 -10.33 -5.21
CA ILE A 135 14.32 -10.52 -6.34
C ILE A 135 13.46 -10.92 -7.55
N GLY A 136 13.25 -10.00 -8.49
CA GLY A 136 12.31 -10.19 -9.59
C GLY A 136 10.90 -10.45 -9.07
N SER A 137 10.30 -11.59 -9.43
CA SER A 137 8.98 -12.02 -8.96
C SER A 137 9.01 -12.82 -7.65
N ILE A 138 10.19 -13.08 -7.10
CA ILE A 138 10.34 -13.90 -5.90
C ILE A 138 10.43 -13.00 -4.67
N VAL A 139 9.64 -13.30 -3.65
CA VAL A 139 9.70 -12.64 -2.33
C VAL A 139 10.12 -13.68 -1.28
N LYS A 140 11.19 -13.38 -0.55
CA LYS A 140 11.62 -14.13 0.63
C LYS A 140 11.28 -13.36 1.88
N ILE A 141 10.68 -14.05 2.84
CA ILE A 141 10.31 -13.49 4.15
C ILE A 141 10.97 -14.35 5.22
N GLN A 142 11.65 -13.71 6.16
CA GLN A 142 12.23 -14.36 7.34
C GLN A 142 11.66 -13.70 8.59
N VAL A 143 11.22 -14.52 9.53
CA VAL A 143 10.77 -14.11 10.86
C VAL A 143 11.54 -14.92 11.89
N CYS A 144 12.16 -14.24 12.85
CA CYS A 144 12.79 -14.86 14.01
C CYS A 144 12.06 -14.42 15.29
N VAL A 145 11.79 -15.37 16.16
CA VAL A 145 11.10 -15.15 17.44
C VAL A 145 12.08 -15.46 18.57
N ALA A 146 12.21 -14.54 19.51
CA ALA A 146 12.97 -14.78 20.72
C ALA A 146 12.30 -15.86 21.57
N THR A 147 13.09 -16.71 22.20
CA THR A 147 12.58 -17.75 23.09
C THR A 147 13.20 -17.59 24.49
N ASP A 148 12.37 -17.67 25.51
CA ASP A 148 12.78 -17.64 26.90
C ASP A 148 13.41 -18.99 27.38
N LEU A 149 13.37 -20.00 26.53
CA LEU A 149 13.83 -21.34 26.87
C LEU A 149 15.37 -21.48 26.86
N VAL A 150 16.05 -20.67 26.06
CA VAL A 150 17.51 -20.66 25.95
C VAL A 150 17.95 -19.20 25.75
N GLU A 151 18.81 -18.68 26.61
CA GLU A 151 19.35 -17.35 26.47
C GLU A 151 20.04 -17.16 25.10
N GLU A 152 19.76 -16.05 24.43
CA GLU A 152 20.32 -15.65 23.13
C GLU A 152 19.95 -16.55 21.93
N TYR A 153 18.90 -17.37 22.01
CA TYR A 153 18.47 -18.21 20.90
C TYR A 153 17.17 -17.74 20.27
N SER A 154 17.21 -17.47 18.96
CA SER A 154 16.03 -17.14 18.17
C SER A 154 15.65 -18.29 17.25
N LEU A 155 14.36 -18.61 17.20
CA LEU A 155 13.80 -19.56 16.23
C LEU A 155 13.41 -18.78 14.98
N CYS A 156 14.06 -19.09 13.86
CA CYS A 156 13.81 -18.45 12.58
C CYS A 156 13.06 -19.36 11.62
N LYS A 157 12.10 -18.78 10.90
CA LYS A 157 11.42 -19.43 9.78
C LYS A 157 11.52 -18.58 8.53
N GLU A 158 11.91 -19.20 7.43
CA GLU A 158 11.94 -18.58 6.09
C GLU A 158 10.81 -19.12 5.22
N LYS A 159 10.21 -18.26 4.43
CA LYS A 159 9.24 -18.60 3.39
C LYS A 159 9.60 -17.88 2.10
N THR A 160 9.64 -18.64 1.01
CA THR A 160 9.76 -18.13 -0.35
C THR A 160 8.39 -18.14 -1.02
N ILE A 161 8.02 -17.05 -1.66
CA ILE A 161 6.80 -16.88 -2.44
C ILE A 161 7.22 -16.62 -3.90
N TYR A 162 6.63 -17.36 -4.83
CA TYR A 162 6.92 -17.30 -6.28
C TYR A 162 5.79 -16.61 -7.03
#